data_f34ba1b9e81d4dd79910b07358ecfe05
#
_entry.id   f34ba1b9e81d4dd79910b07358ecfe05
#
_cell.length_a   1.000
_cell.length_b   1.000
_cell.length_c   1.000
_cell.angle_alpha   90.00
_cell.angle_beta   90.00
_cell.angle_gamma   90.00
#
_symmetry.space_group_name_H-M   'P 1'
#
loop_
_entity.id
_entity.type
_entity.pdbx_description
1 polymer ?
#
loop_
_entity_poly.entity_id
_entity_poly.type
_entity_poly.pdbx_seq_one_letter_code
_entity_poly.pdbx_strand_id
1 'polypeptide(L)'
;LDGLIMGTRCGTLDPATVFYLSRVGGYSIDEIDTMMNKQSGLLAVSGVSSDSRDVLAGASKGDENCEMAVEMFSYRAGQLFAEMAASMGGVDTMAFTAGIGENSVEMRRRVADKLAWLGVELDPELNAVRSDDPRVISTPNSKITCLVVPTNEELMIALDVEALLG
;
A
#
# COMPACT_ATOMS: atom_id res chain seq x y z
N LEU A 1 -2.68 0.03 13.55
CA LEU A 1 -3.34 -0.99 12.71
C LEU A 1 -4.27 -0.38 11.66
N ASP A 2 -4.76 0.81 11.88
CA ASP A 2 -5.69 1.45 10.97
C ASP A 2 -5.04 1.74 9.60
N GLY A 3 -5.85 1.70 8.54
CA GLY A 3 -5.43 2.01 7.19
C GLY A 3 -5.20 0.78 6.30
N LEU A 4 -4.13 0.83 5.51
CA LEU A 4 -3.81 -0.19 4.51
C LEU A 4 -3.32 -1.47 5.18
N ILE A 5 -3.69 -2.63 4.61
CA ILE A 5 -3.03 -3.89 4.94
C ILE A 5 -1.53 -3.79 4.61
N MET A 6 -0.70 -4.41 5.43
CA MET A 6 0.76 -4.37 5.25
C MET A 6 1.31 -5.79 5.11
N GLY A 7 2.61 -5.96 5.19
CA GLY A 7 3.23 -7.28 5.11
C GLY A 7 2.68 -8.28 6.13
N THR A 8 2.54 -7.85 7.39
CA THR A 8 2.04 -8.70 8.51
C THR A 8 0.85 -8.10 9.25
N ARG A 9 0.49 -6.83 9.01
CA ARG A 9 -0.58 -6.12 9.71
C ARG A 9 -1.88 -6.19 8.93
N CYS A 10 -2.99 -6.37 9.68
CA CYS A 10 -4.33 -6.54 9.09
C CYS A 10 -4.89 -5.28 8.41
N GLY A 11 -4.43 -4.08 8.79
CA GLY A 11 -5.09 -2.84 8.40
C GLY A 11 -6.40 -2.61 9.15
N THR A 12 -7.25 -1.75 8.61
CA THR A 12 -8.58 -1.44 9.21
C THR A 12 -9.46 -2.68 9.24
N LEU A 13 -9.99 -2.98 10.42
CA LEU A 13 -10.94 -4.06 10.67
C LEU A 13 -12.17 -3.51 11.41
N ASP A 14 -13.29 -4.23 11.31
CA ASP A 14 -14.42 -4.02 12.20
C ASP A 14 -14.00 -4.32 13.64
N PRO A 15 -14.16 -3.38 14.60
CA PRO A 15 -13.82 -3.59 16.01
C PRO A 15 -14.50 -4.83 16.63
N ALA A 16 -15.67 -5.21 16.12
CA ALA A 16 -16.38 -6.40 16.58
C ALA A 16 -15.58 -7.69 16.37
N THR A 17 -14.64 -7.72 15.43
CA THR A 17 -13.74 -8.86 15.18
C THR A 17 -12.93 -9.19 16.44
N VAL A 18 -12.44 -8.20 17.17
CA VAL A 18 -11.67 -8.40 18.42
C VAL A 18 -12.53 -9.09 19.47
N PHE A 19 -13.76 -8.61 19.65
CA PHE A 19 -14.70 -9.19 20.61
C PHE A 19 -15.11 -10.61 20.23
N TYR A 20 -15.32 -10.88 18.94
CA TYR A 20 -15.62 -12.20 18.45
C TYR A 20 -14.49 -13.19 18.70
N LEU A 21 -13.27 -12.82 18.33
CA LEU A 21 -12.09 -13.65 18.54
C LEU A 21 -11.87 -13.96 20.02
N SER A 22 -12.07 -12.98 20.91
CA SER A 22 -11.93 -13.20 22.34
C SER A 22 -13.06 -14.09 22.92
N ARG A 23 -14.31 -13.79 22.61
CA ARG A 23 -15.47 -14.45 23.26
C ARG A 23 -15.80 -15.81 22.66
N VAL A 24 -15.66 -15.96 21.35
CA VAL A 24 -16.03 -17.17 20.60
C VAL A 24 -14.80 -17.99 20.26
N GLY A 25 -13.72 -17.34 19.80
CA GLY A 25 -12.46 -17.99 19.51
C GLY A 25 -11.65 -18.38 20.74
N GLY A 26 -11.94 -17.77 21.89
CA GLY A 26 -11.22 -18.06 23.16
C GLY A 26 -9.80 -17.48 23.23
N TYR A 27 -9.44 -16.59 22.29
CA TYR A 27 -8.12 -15.97 22.27
C TYR A 27 -8.01 -14.87 23.33
N SER A 28 -6.84 -14.78 23.97
CA SER A 28 -6.47 -13.65 24.81
C SER A 28 -6.24 -12.39 23.98
N ILE A 29 -6.27 -11.23 24.62
CA ILE A 29 -5.99 -9.95 23.95
C ILE A 29 -4.57 -9.93 23.36
N ASP A 30 -3.58 -10.49 24.04
CA ASP A 30 -2.19 -10.55 23.56
C ASP A 30 -2.05 -11.44 22.31
N GLU A 31 -2.79 -12.56 22.25
CA GLU A 31 -2.85 -13.40 21.05
C GLU A 31 -3.52 -12.68 19.89
N ILE A 32 -4.62 -11.95 20.14
CA ILE A 32 -5.31 -11.15 19.12
C ILE A 32 -4.40 -10.03 18.62
N ASP A 33 -3.69 -9.33 19.52
CA ASP A 33 -2.72 -8.30 19.13
C ASP A 33 -1.62 -8.89 18.23
N THR A 34 -1.08 -10.06 18.61
CA THR A 34 -0.08 -10.77 17.79
C THR A 34 -0.62 -11.16 16.43
N MET A 35 -1.83 -11.71 16.35
CA MET A 35 -2.48 -12.05 15.08
C MET A 35 -2.62 -10.82 14.19
N MET A 36 -3.12 -9.72 14.73
CA MET A 36 -3.41 -8.50 13.95
C MET A 36 -2.15 -7.77 13.49
N ASN A 37 -1.07 -7.80 14.28
CA ASN A 37 0.16 -7.07 13.99
C ASN A 37 1.23 -7.90 13.26
N LYS A 38 1.30 -9.21 13.49
CA LYS A 38 2.43 -10.05 13.05
C LYS A 38 2.03 -11.25 12.19
N GLN A 39 0.75 -11.62 12.15
CA GLN A 39 0.28 -12.84 11.50
C GLN A 39 -0.85 -12.59 10.51
N SER A 40 -1.05 -11.34 10.10
CA SER A 40 -2.08 -10.89 9.14
C SER A 40 -1.44 -10.39 7.84
N GLY A 41 -2.12 -9.53 7.14
CA GLY A 41 -1.60 -8.83 5.96
C GLY A 41 -1.32 -9.74 4.78
N LEU A 42 -0.33 -9.35 3.98
CA LEU A 42 0.09 -10.12 2.80
C LEU A 42 0.52 -11.53 3.19
N LEU A 43 1.21 -11.68 4.33
CA LEU A 43 1.65 -12.98 4.84
C LEU A 43 0.48 -13.95 5.02
N ALA A 44 -0.56 -13.52 5.72
CA ALA A 44 -1.70 -14.40 6.03
C ALA A 44 -2.53 -14.72 4.80
N VAL A 45 -2.75 -13.76 3.93
CA VAL A 45 -3.59 -13.95 2.74
C VAL A 45 -2.88 -14.78 1.68
N SER A 46 -1.61 -14.51 1.43
CA SER A 46 -0.82 -15.28 0.46
C SER A 46 -0.41 -16.66 0.99
N GLY A 47 -0.19 -16.77 2.31
CA GLY A 47 0.42 -17.96 2.91
C GLY A 47 1.90 -18.19 2.54
N VAL A 48 2.53 -17.21 1.87
CA VAL A 48 3.89 -17.33 1.30
C VAL A 48 4.87 -16.39 1.99
N SER A 49 4.60 -15.09 1.98
CA SER A 49 5.57 -14.08 2.45
C SER A 49 4.88 -12.80 2.88
N SER A 50 5.54 -12.05 3.76
CA SER A 50 5.18 -10.66 4.07
C SER A 50 5.77 -9.65 3.08
N ASP A 51 6.69 -10.10 2.22
CA ASP A 51 7.32 -9.27 1.21
C ASP A 51 6.46 -9.23 -0.06
N SER A 52 6.05 -8.03 -0.47
CA SER A 52 5.24 -7.84 -1.66
C SER A 52 5.91 -8.35 -2.95
N ARG A 53 7.24 -8.41 -3.00
CA ARG A 53 7.99 -8.93 -4.16
C ARG A 53 7.78 -10.43 -4.34
N ASP A 54 7.83 -11.18 -3.24
CA ASP A 54 7.60 -12.63 -3.25
C ASP A 54 6.15 -12.93 -3.60
N VAL A 55 5.21 -12.16 -3.03
CA VAL A 55 3.77 -12.32 -3.29
C VAL A 55 3.45 -12.00 -4.76
N LEU A 56 4.00 -10.93 -5.33
CA LEU A 56 3.86 -10.63 -6.75
C LEU A 56 4.48 -11.71 -7.65
N ALA A 57 5.64 -12.26 -7.25
CA ALA A 57 6.27 -13.37 -7.99
C ALA A 57 5.43 -14.65 -7.93
N GLY A 58 4.75 -14.93 -6.81
CA GLY A 58 3.78 -16.02 -6.69
C GLY A 58 2.58 -15.81 -7.60
N ALA A 59 1.97 -14.63 -7.55
CA ALA A 59 0.83 -14.25 -8.39
C ALA A 59 1.15 -14.39 -9.88
N SER A 60 2.33 -13.95 -10.33
CA SER A 60 2.77 -14.08 -11.73
C SER A 60 2.95 -15.52 -12.20
N LYS A 61 3.08 -16.47 -11.27
CA LYS A 61 3.14 -17.92 -11.54
C LYS A 61 1.79 -18.61 -11.43
N GLY A 62 0.72 -17.87 -11.18
CA GLY A 62 -0.64 -18.37 -11.09
C GLY A 62 -1.05 -18.86 -9.69
N ASP A 63 -0.33 -18.47 -8.63
CA ASP A 63 -0.76 -18.73 -7.26
C ASP A 63 -1.96 -17.83 -6.89
N GLU A 64 -3.12 -18.46 -6.68
CA GLU A 64 -4.38 -17.77 -6.45
C GLU A 64 -4.41 -16.99 -5.12
N ASN A 65 -3.74 -17.48 -4.08
CA ASN A 65 -3.66 -16.79 -2.80
C ASN A 65 -2.76 -15.56 -2.88
N CYS A 66 -1.66 -15.68 -3.61
CA CYS A 66 -0.79 -14.54 -3.91
C CYS A 66 -1.53 -13.48 -4.73
N GLU A 67 -2.28 -13.89 -5.76
CA GLU A 67 -3.09 -12.96 -6.55
C GLU A 67 -4.15 -12.28 -5.70
N MET A 68 -4.83 -13.02 -4.83
CA MET A 68 -5.81 -12.47 -3.88
C MET A 68 -5.16 -11.44 -2.94
N ALA A 69 -3.97 -11.72 -2.43
CA ALA A 69 -3.25 -10.80 -1.54
C ALA A 69 -2.89 -9.48 -2.25
N VAL A 70 -2.41 -9.56 -3.49
CA VAL A 70 -2.10 -8.39 -4.32
C VAL A 70 -3.37 -7.59 -4.65
N GLU A 71 -4.45 -8.29 -5.00
CA GLU A 71 -5.74 -7.66 -5.28
C GLU A 71 -6.30 -6.94 -4.04
N MET A 72 -6.30 -7.58 -2.87
CA MET A 72 -6.74 -6.96 -1.62
C MET A 72 -5.93 -5.71 -1.29
N PHE A 73 -4.61 -5.76 -1.45
CA PHE A 73 -3.74 -4.62 -1.20
C PHE A 73 -4.09 -3.45 -2.13
N SER A 74 -4.11 -3.69 -3.44
CA SER A 74 -4.36 -2.65 -4.45
C SER A 74 -5.77 -2.08 -4.36
N TYR A 75 -6.77 -2.93 -4.11
CA TYR A 75 -8.15 -2.53 -3.89
C TYR A 75 -8.27 -1.60 -2.67
N ARG A 76 -7.68 -2.00 -1.54
CA ARG A 76 -7.73 -1.20 -0.32
C ARG A 76 -6.96 0.11 -0.44
N ALA A 77 -5.82 0.11 -1.11
CA ALA A 77 -5.08 1.35 -1.40
C ALA A 77 -5.91 2.32 -2.23
N GLY A 78 -6.59 1.82 -3.27
CA GLY A 78 -7.49 2.65 -4.08
C GLY A 78 -8.67 3.21 -3.28
N GLN A 79 -9.28 2.41 -2.37
CA GLN A 79 -10.35 2.89 -1.50
C GLN A 79 -9.89 4.01 -0.57
N LEU A 80 -8.75 3.83 0.11
CA LEU A 80 -8.21 4.82 1.03
C LEU A 80 -7.82 6.12 0.30
N PHE A 81 -7.27 6.02 -0.92
CA PHE A 81 -7.01 7.19 -1.75
C PHE A 81 -8.30 7.94 -2.08
N ALA A 82 -9.34 7.24 -2.50
CA ALA A 82 -10.63 7.85 -2.82
C ALA A 82 -11.29 8.50 -1.59
N GLU A 83 -11.14 7.90 -0.41
CA GLU A 83 -11.59 8.47 0.87
C GLU A 83 -10.88 9.80 1.18
N MET A 84 -9.55 9.84 1.02
CA MET A 84 -8.78 11.06 1.20
C MET A 84 -9.15 12.13 0.16
N ALA A 85 -9.31 11.75 -1.11
CA ALA A 85 -9.74 12.65 -2.16
C ALA A 85 -11.13 13.25 -1.88
N ALA A 86 -12.06 12.45 -1.36
CA ALA A 86 -13.38 12.94 -0.95
C ALA A 86 -13.30 13.92 0.23
N SER A 87 -12.42 13.64 1.20
CA SER A 87 -12.21 14.51 2.37
C SER A 87 -11.62 15.87 1.98
N MET A 88 -10.79 15.91 0.92
CA MET A 88 -10.21 17.14 0.38
C MET A 88 -11.16 17.90 -0.57
N GLY A 89 -12.29 17.31 -0.96
CA GLY A 89 -13.18 17.88 -1.96
C GLY A 89 -12.68 17.79 -3.41
N GLY A 90 -11.67 16.97 -3.66
CA GLY A 90 -11.05 16.75 -4.97
C GLY A 90 -9.56 16.46 -4.84
N VAL A 91 -8.91 16.14 -5.96
CA VAL A 91 -7.49 15.84 -6.02
C VAL A 91 -6.93 16.14 -7.41
N ASP A 92 -5.78 16.80 -7.46
CA ASP A 92 -5.08 17.10 -8.71
C ASP A 92 -3.84 16.21 -8.89
N THR A 93 -3.27 15.71 -7.78
CA THR A 93 -2.02 14.95 -7.79
C THR A 93 -2.07 13.78 -6.82
N MET A 94 -1.54 12.64 -7.25
CA MET A 94 -1.31 11.45 -6.46
C MET A 94 0.17 11.09 -6.48
N ALA A 95 0.76 10.85 -5.31
CA ALA A 95 2.16 10.42 -5.21
C ALA A 95 2.27 8.98 -4.70
N PHE A 96 3.04 8.17 -5.41
CA PHE A 96 3.53 6.87 -4.94
C PHE A 96 4.89 7.06 -4.29
N THR A 97 5.05 6.56 -3.08
CA THR A 97 6.24 6.75 -2.26
C THR A 97 6.52 5.52 -1.40
N ALA A 98 7.62 5.52 -0.68
CA ALA A 98 8.11 4.41 0.13
C ALA A 98 8.33 3.11 -0.67
N GLY A 99 8.73 2.03 0.01
CA GLY A 99 9.26 0.82 -0.63
C GLY A 99 8.40 0.25 -1.76
N ILE A 100 7.11 0.05 -1.55
CA ILE A 100 6.19 -0.50 -2.56
C ILE A 100 5.87 0.55 -3.63
N GLY A 101 5.55 1.77 -3.23
CA GLY A 101 5.18 2.84 -4.15
C GLY A 101 6.31 3.22 -5.11
N GLU A 102 7.54 3.27 -4.63
CA GLU A 102 8.71 3.61 -5.43
C GLU A 102 9.16 2.47 -6.35
N ASN A 103 9.13 1.23 -5.87
CA ASN A 103 9.81 0.12 -6.52
C ASN A 103 8.91 -0.85 -7.28
N SER A 104 7.59 -0.85 -7.03
CA SER A 104 6.68 -1.82 -7.64
C SER A 104 5.85 -1.23 -8.77
N VAL A 105 6.33 -1.42 -10.01
CA VAL A 105 5.61 -1.02 -11.25
C VAL A 105 4.21 -1.63 -11.29
N GLU A 106 4.11 -2.93 -10.99
CA GLU A 106 2.84 -3.67 -11.04
C GLU A 106 1.87 -3.20 -9.96
N MET A 107 2.35 -2.96 -8.73
CA MET A 107 1.46 -2.49 -7.67
C MET A 107 0.92 -1.09 -7.96
N ARG A 108 1.75 -0.17 -8.48
CA ARG A 108 1.29 1.16 -8.91
C ARG A 108 0.22 1.06 -9.99
N ARG A 109 0.43 0.19 -10.99
CA ARG A 109 -0.56 -0.05 -12.05
C ARG A 109 -1.89 -0.54 -11.47
N ARG A 110 -1.87 -1.55 -10.62
CA ARG A 110 -3.08 -2.12 -10.02
C ARG A 110 -3.85 -1.11 -9.15
N VAL A 111 -3.14 -0.29 -8.38
CA VAL A 111 -3.77 0.79 -7.60
C VAL A 111 -4.40 1.83 -8.52
N ALA A 112 -3.69 2.25 -9.56
CA ALA A 112 -4.19 3.22 -10.53
C ALA A 112 -5.43 2.70 -11.29
N ASP A 113 -5.45 1.42 -11.66
CA ASP A 113 -6.60 0.78 -12.29
C ASP A 113 -7.88 0.87 -11.42
N LYS A 114 -7.74 0.79 -10.08
CA LYS A 114 -8.87 0.99 -9.15
C LYS A 114 -9.39 2.42 -9.14
N LEU A 115 -8.60 3.36 -9.61
CA LEU A 115 -8.89 4.81 -9.64
C LEU A 115 -9.19 5.34 -11.04
N ALA A 116 -9.28 4.46 -12.05
CA ALA A 116 -9.57 4.84 -13.43
C ALA A 116 -10.88 5.61 -13.57
N TRP A 117 -11.87 5.32 -12.73
CA TRP A 117 -13.16 6.02 -12.68
C TRP A 117 -13.04 7.50 -12.23
N LEU A 118 -11.97 7.87 -11.49
CA LEU A 118 -11.60 9.24 -11.16
C LEU A 118 -10.84 9.93 -12.30
N GLY A 119 -10.49 9.18 -13.35
CA GLY A 119 -9.72 9.66 -14.47
C GLY A 119 -8.21 9.53 -14.30
N VAL A 120 -7.76 8.64 -13.40
CA VAL A 120 -6.36 8.23 -13.31
C VAL A 120 -5.99 7.35 -14.49
N GLU A 121 -4.90 7.71 -15.20
CA GLU A 121 -4.37 6.95 -16.31
C GLU A 121 -2.84 6.97 -16.25
N LEU A 122 -2.22 5.81 -16.04
CA LEU A 122 -0.76 5.68 -16.05
C LEU A 122 -0.24 5.42 -17.46
N ASP A 123 0.92 6.01 -17.74
CA ASP A 123 1.72 5.67 -18.90
C ASP A 123 2.60 4.44 -18.56
N PRO A 124 2.46 3.30 -19.28
CA PRO A 124 3.19 2.09 -18.96
C PRO A 124 4.71 2.24 -19.06
N GLU A 125 5.20 3.05 -20.02
CA GLU A 125 6.63 3.27 -20.24
C GLU A 125 7.20 4.16 -19.11
N LEU A 126 6.53 5.28 -18.80
CA LEU A 126 6.93 6.16 -17.71
C LEU A 126 6.84 5.45 -16.35
N ASN A 127 5.81 4.62 -16.13
CA ASN A 127 5.68 3.82 -14.92
C ASN A 127 6.82 2.81 -14.76
N ALA A 128 7.39 2.28 -15.84
CA ALA A 128 8.50 1.33 -15.81
C ALA A 128 9.88 1.97 -15.58
N VAL A 129 10.01 3.29 -15.73
CA VAL A 129 11.28 4.00 -15.52
C VAL A 129 11.72 3.86 -14.05
N ARG A 130 13.01 3.56 -13.84
CA ARG A 130 13.66 3.60 -12.52
C ARG A 130 14.46 4.89 -12.41
N SER A 131 14.27 5.63 -11.35
CA SER A 131 15.00 6.88 -11.07
C SER A 131 14.93 7.17 -9.57
N ASP A 132 16.01 7.75 -9.05
CA ASP A 132 16.07 8.27 -7.69
C ASP A 132 15.50 9.70 -7.59
N ASP A 133 15.09 10.28 -8.72
CA ASP A 133 14.43 11.58 -8.78
C ASP A 133 12.91 11.46 -8.85
N PRO A 134 12.16 12.44 -8.33
CA PRO A 134 10.71 12.54 -8.52
C PRO A 134 10.36 12.57 -10.01
N ARG A 135 9.31 11.84 -10.40
CA ARG A 135 8.90 11.75 -11.82
C ARG A 135 7.40 11.58 -11.98
N VAL A 136 6.87 12.12 -13.06
CA VAL A 136 5.50 11.90 -13.51
C VAL A 136 5.44 10.55 -14.21
N ILE A 137 4.38 9.77 -13.89
CA ILE A 137 4.11 8.46 -14.47
C ILE A 137 2.71 8.34 -15.07
N SER A 138 1.93 9.42 -15.07
CA SER A 138 0.61 9.48 -15.73
C SER A 138 0.72 9.95 -17.16
N THR A 139 -0.26 9.57 -18.00
CA THR A 139 -0.41 10.10 -19.35
C THR A 139 -0.79 11.59 -19.32
N PRO A 140 -0.59 12.33 -20.42
CA PRO A 140 -1.08 13.73 -20.54
C PRO A 140 -2.61 13.85 -20.45
N ASN A 141 -3.35 12.77 -20.68
CA ASN A 141 -4.81 12.74 -20.64
C ASN A 141 -5.36 12.42 -19.25
N SER A 142 -4.51 11.97 -18.32
CA SER A 142 -4.91 11.69 -16.94
C SER A 142 -5.42 12.96 -16.27
N LYS A 143 -6.59 12.88 -15.63
CA LYS A 143 -7.15 13.99 -14.85
C LYS A 143 -6.40 14.26 -13.55
N ILE A 144 -5.71 13.23 -13.04
CA ILE A 144 -4.91 13.29 -11.82
C ILE A 144 -3.47 13.02 -12.21
N THR A 145 -2.58 13.96 -11.92
CA THR A 145 -1.15 13.76 -12.14
C THR A 145 -0.62 12.71 -11.17
N CYS A 146 -0.06 11.62 -11.69
CA CYS A 146 0.53 10.56 -10.87
C CYS A 146 2.06 10.71 -10.86
N LEU A 147 2.62 10.71 -9.65
CA LEU A 147 4.04 10.86 -9.41
C LEU A 147 4.61 9.61 -8.72
N VAL A 148 5.87 9.31 -8.95
CA VAL A 148 6.70 8.56 -8.02
C VAL A 148 7.63 9.54 -7.35
N VAL A 149 7.61 9.57 -6.03
CA VAL A 149 8.42 10.49 -5.23
C VAL A 149 9.25 9.65 -4.24
N PRO A 150 10.57 9.52 -4.49
CA PRO A 150 11.44 8.82 -3.54
C PRO A 150 11.46 9.52 -2.19
N THR A 151 11.36 8.74 -1.13
CA THR A 151 11.48 9.23 0.25
C THR A 151 12.93 9.15 0.70
N ASN A 152 13.35 10.11 1.50
CA ASN A 152 14.65 10.12 2.15
C ASN A 152 14.46 10.37 3.66
N GLU A 153 13.98 9.33 4.35
CA GLU A 153 13.73 9.40 5.80
C GLU A 153 15.03 9.58 6.59
N GLU A 154 16.12 8.98 6.12
CA GLU A 154 17.44 9.07 6.76
C GLU A 154 17.97 10.52 6.73
N LEU A 155 17.74 11.25 5.64
CA LEU A 155 18.12 12.66 5.54
C LEU A 155 17.36 13.51 6.56
N MET A 156 16.06 13.27 6.74
CA MET A 156 15.26 14.03 7.73
C MET A 156 15.77 13.77 9.14
N ILE A 157 16.09 12.52 9.48
CA ILE A 157 16.69 12.17 10.78
C ILE A 157 18.04 12.87 10.95
N ALA A 158 18.89 12.89 9.90
CA ALA A 158 20.19 13.56 9.96
C ALA A 158 20.03 15.08 10.18
N LEU A 159 19.11 15.73 9.48
CA LEU A 159 18.82 17.16 9.65
C LEU A 159 18.30 17.49 11.03
N ASP A 160 17.40 16.65 11.57
CA ASP A 160 16.88 16.83 12.94
C ASP A 160 18.01 16.68 13.99
N VAL A 161 18.90 15.71 13.81
CA VAL A 161 20.07 15.53 14.68
C VAL A 161 21.01 16.75 14.59
N GLU A 162 21.30 17.22 13.38
CA GLU A 162 22.12 18.43 13.18
C GLU A 162 21.53 19.65 13.87
N ALA A 163 20.21 19.85 13.72
CA ALA A 163 19.50 20.95 14.38
C ALA A 163 19.54 20.89 15.92
N LEU A 164 19.59 19.68 16.49
CA LEU A 164 19.67 19.47 17.95
C LEU A 164 21.09 19.65 18.50
N LEU A 165 22.09 19.36 17.68
CA LEU A 165 23.50 19.45 18.10
C LEU A 165 24.12 20.85 17.89
N GLY A 166 23.49 21.72 17.11
CA GLY A 166 23.87 23.11 16.86
C GLY A 166 24.92 23.23 15.77
#